data_0af01f1ee7cbcbe96bf0a635a37a69a2
#
_entry.id   0af01f1ee7cbcbe96bf0a635a37a69a2
#
_cell.length_a   1.000
_cell.length_b   1.000
_cell.length_c   1.000
_cell.angle_alpha   90.00
_cell.angle_beta   90.00
_cell.angle_gamma   90.00
#
_symmetry.space_group_name_H-M   'P 1'
#
loop_
_entity.id
_entity.type
_entity.pdbx_description
1 polymer ?
#
loop_
_entity_poly.entity_id
_entity_poly.type
_entity_poly.pdbx_seq_one_letter_code
_entity_poly.pdbx_strand_id
1 'polypeptide(L)'
;MRNTLIHLALLAGAFVPAAVAQTSKSQAPKYPPIEEYLMPQPAEIALAKSGGPANISDRATIKVLTTSGFTVVHQGDNGFVCMVMRGFSAPTYTPAQFRDLVYDSSVRAPICFDPKAAKEVMPYYELRTKLAMERKSPDEITEGVQAAYARGELPKRDGVSFAYMWSADQNLGSGIGHWHPHVMVFAPYYDNSMVGGNTFGAPLPQLSDDAGTPFAVVVIPVDHNLFVKAEAK
;
A
#
# COMPACT_ATOMS: atom_id res chain seq x y z
N MET A 1 56.51 64.31 35.90
CA MET A 1 55.84 63.17 36.47
C MET A 1 54.87 62.63 35.44
N ARG A 2 55.24 61.52 34.77
CA ARG A 2 54.43 60.91 33.68
C ARG A 2 53.95 59.53 34.17
N ASN A 3 52.66 59.40 34.37
CA ASN A 3 52.03 58.10 34.72
C ASN A 3 51.70 57.38 33.44
N THR A 4 52.32 56.21 33.27
CA THR A 4 52.04 55.26 32.18
C THR A 4 51.02 54.27 32.66
N LEU A 5 49.81 54.27 32.08
CA LEU A 5 48.79 53.28 32.32
C LEU A 5 49.02 52.10 31.35
N ILE A 6 49.24 50.91 31.90
CA ILE A 6 49.34 49.66 31.15
C ILE A 6 47.92 49.09 31.04
N HIS A 7 47.42 48.96 29.84
CA HIS A 7 46.14 48.25 29.56
C HIS A 7 46.45 46.75 29.35
N LEU A 8 45.90 45.95 30.24
CA LEU A 8 45.93 44.47 30.12
C LEU A 8 44.69 44.02 29.33
N ALA A 9 44.89 43.55 28.11
CA ALA A 9 43.81 42.98 27.31
C ALA A 9 43.64 41.49 27.66
N LEU A 10 42.48 41.16 28.25
CA LEU A 10 42.05 39.80 28.46
C LEU A 10 41.44 39.25 27.14
N LEU A 11 42.10 38.31 26.56
CA LEU A 11 41.55 37.47 25.46
C LEU A 11 40.65 36.37 26.05
N ALA A 12 39.33 36.57 25.95
CA ALA A 12 38.36 35.54 26.25
C ALA A 12 38.26 34.57 25.05
N GLY A 13 38.84 33.41 25.16
CA GLY A 13 38.69 32.33 24.19
C GLY A 13 37.28 31.72 24.27
N ALA A 14 36.49 31.92 23.25
CA ALA A 14 35.19 31.24 23.11
C ALA A 14 35.41 29.76 22.73
N PHE A 15 35.20 28.86 23.68
CA PHE A 15 35.08 27.43 23.41
C PHE A 15 33.72 27.18 22.75
N VAL A 16 33.71 26.89 21.44
CA VAL A 16 32.51 26.38 20.73
C VAL A 16 32.53 24.86 20.90
N PRO A 17 31.53 24.26 21.58
CA PRO A 17 31.43 22.80 21.61
C PRO A 17 31.05 22.32 20.22
N ALA A 18 31.89 21.49 19.62
CA ALA A 18 31.55 20.75 18.40
C ALA A 18 30.38 19.81 18.73
N ALA A 19 29.19 20.13 18.24
CA ALA A 19 28.06 19.20 18.27
C ALA A 19 28.40 18.00 17.39
N VAL A 20 28.77 16.88 18.03
CA VAL A 20 28.89 15.59 17.36
C VAL A 20 27.47 15.19 16.95
N ALA A 21 27.14 15.35 15.67
CA ALA A 21 25.94 14.79 15.10
C ALA A 21 26.02 13.28 15.26
N GLN A 22 25.32 12.74 16.26
CA GLN A 22 25.05 11.31 16.35
C GLN A 22 24.17 10.95 15.16
N THR A 23 24.78 10.45 14.09
CA THR A 23 24.08 9.67 13.07
C THR A 23 23.53 8.44 13.79
N SER A 24 22.27 8.49 14.18
CA SER A 24 21.53 7.30 14.60
C SER A 24 21.60 6.36 13.41
N LYS A 25 22.40 5.29 13.53
CA LYS A 25 22.30 4.16 12.61
C LYS A 25 20.85 3.69 12.73
N SER A 26 20.03 4.01 11.73
CA SER A 26 18.72 3.43 11.58
C SER A 26 18.93 1.92 11.64
N GLN A 27 18.44 1.30 12.71
CA GLN A 27 18.47 -0.14 12.84
C GLN A 27 17.64 -0.67 11.69
N ALA A 28 18.25 -1.45 10.78
CA ALA A 28 17.53 -2.01 9.64
C ALA A 28 16.24 -2.66 10.16
N PRO A 29 15.08 -2.35 9.56
CA PRO A 29 13.81 -2.87 10.05
C PRO A 29 13.91 -4.39 10.12
N LYS A 30 13.45 -4.96 11.23
CA LYS A 30 13.41 -6.41 11.41
C LYS A 30 12.24 -6.93 10.57
N TYR A 31 12.53 -7.33 9.34
CA TYR A 31 11.53 -7.90 8.46
C TYR A 31 11.21 -9.33 8.90
N PRO A 32 9.92 -9.66 9.07
CA PRO A 32 9.52 -11.05 9.26
C PRO A 32 10.04 -11.94 8.12
N PRO A 33 10.34 -13.21 8.39
CA PRO A 33 10.69 -14.16 7.33
C PRO A 33 9.50 -14.37 6.40
N ILE A 34 9.76 -14.73 5.13
CA ILE A 34 8.72 -14.86 4.09
C ILE A 34 7.63 -15.87 4.50
N GLU A 35 7.98 -16.87 5.28
CA GLU A 35 7.09 -17.92 5.75
C GLU A 35 5.90 -17.36 6.56
N GLU A 36 6.08 -16.26 7.28
CA GLU A 36 4.99 -15.59 8.02
C GLU A 36 3.94 -14.94 7.10
N TYR A 37 4.31 -14.65 5.86
CA TYR A 37 3.39 -14.09 4.87
C TYR A 37 2.67 -15.15 4.06
N LEU A 38 3.19 -16.38 4.01
CA LEU A 38 2.59 -17.46 3.24
C LEU A 38 1.32 -17.99 3.93
N MET A 39 0.44 -18.54 3.12
CA MET A 39 -0.77 -19.23 3.55
C MET A 39 -0.81 -20.63 2.93
N PRO A 40 -1.50 -21.61 3.56
CA PRO A 40 -1.83 -22.84 2.85
C PRO A 40 -2.61 -22.50 1.57
N GLN A 41 -2.16 -23.02 0.43
CA GLN A 41 -2.69 -22.67 -0.88
C GLN A 41 -4.22 -22.77 -1.00
N PRO A 42 -4.91 -23.81 -0.47
CA PRO A 42 -6.36 -23.87 -0.53
C PRO A 42 -7.04 -22.73 0.25
N ALA A 43 -6.49 -22.36 1.40
CA ALA A 43 -7.01 -21.26 2.20
C ALA A 43 -6.79 -19.90 1.51
N GLU A 44 -5.63 -19.70 0.87
CA GLU A 44 -5.35 -18.48 0.12
C GLU A 44 -6.24 -18.35 -1.12
N ILE A 45 -6.49 -19.44 -1.85
CA ILE A 45 -7.46 -19.47 -2.96
C ILE A 45 -8.85 -19.06 -2.49
N ALA A 46 -9.34 -19.66 -1.40
CA ALA A 46 -10.66 -19.33 -0.85
C ALA A 46 -10.75 -17.86 -0.45
N LEU A 47 -9.72 -17.35 0.24
CA LEU A 47 -9.67 -15.95 0.65
C LEU A 47 -9.55 -15.00 -0.57
N ALA A 48 -8.75 -15.33 -1.58
CA ALA A 48 -8.64 -14.54 -2.81
C ALA A 48 -9.99 -14.42 -3.53
N LYS A 49 -10.73 -15.54 -3.64
CA LYS A 49 -12.07 -15.56 -4.23
C LYS A 49 -13.07 -14.69 -3.45
N SER A 50 -12.97 -14.61 -2.13
CA SER A 50 -13.83 -13.75 -1.32
C SER A 50 -13.60 -12.25 -1.57
N GLY A 51 -12.51 -11.88 -2.24
CA GLY A 51 -12.23 -10.50 -2.64
C GLY A 51 -13.19 -9.93 -3.68
N GLY A 52 -13.97 -10.76 -4.36
CA GLY A 52 -15.01 -10.33 -5.30
C GLY A 52 -16.33 -11.06 -5.13
N PRO A 53 -17.44 -10.56 -5.68
CA PRO A 53 -18.70 -11.28 -5.70
C PRO A 53 -18.56 -12.59 -6.50
N ALA A 54 -19.30 -13.64 -6.10
CA ALA A 54 -19.14 -15.00 -6.62
C ALA A 54 -19.27 -15.10 -8.15
N ASN A 55 -20.23 -14.39 -8.75
CA ASN A 55 -20.40 -14.33 -10.20
C ASN A 55 -19.18 -13.81 -10.97
N ILE A 56 -18.26 -13.13 -10.29
CA ILE A 56 -16.98 -12.64 -10.82
C ILE A 56 -15.85 -13.58 -10.41
N SER A 57 -15.69 -13.80 -9.11
CA SER A 57 -14.52 -14.51 -8.56
C SER A 57 -14.49 -15.99 -8.90
N ASP A 58 -15.63 -16.63 -9.19
CA ASP A 58 -15.67 -18.04 -9.63
C ASP A 58 -15.07 -18.28 -11.00
N ARG A 59 -15.01 -17.24 -11.84
CA ARG A 59 -14.43 -17.28 -13.17
C ARG A 59 -13.13 -16.48 -13.32
N ALA A 60 -12.64 -15.89 -12.22
CA ALA A 60 -11.44 -15.08 -12.21
C ALA A 60 -10.17 -15.94 -12.21
N THR A 61 -9.09 -15.40 -12.76
CA THR A 61 -7.75 -15.91 -12.53
C THR A 61 -7.37 -15.72 -11.07
N ILE A 62 -6.84 -16.77 -10.43
CA ILE A 62 -6.41 -16.71 -9.03
C ILE A 62 -4.89 -16.75 -8.96
N LYS A 63 -4.32 -15.79 -8.25
CA LYS A 63 -2.90 -15.76 -7.89
C LYS A 63 -2.73 -15.97 -6.39
N VAL A 64 -1.71 -16.74 -6.02
CA VAL A 64 -1.29 -16.93 -4.62
C VAL A 64 0.15 -16.49 -4.42
N LEU A 65 0.49 -16.07 -3.21
CA LEU A 65 1.86 -15.74 -2.87
C LEU A 65 2.69 -17.01 -2.63
N THR A 66 3.84 -17.04 -3.26
CA THR A 66 4.86 -18.10 -3.07
C THR A 66 6.19 -17.46 -2.64
N THR A 67 7.20 -18.25 -2.38
CA THR A 67 8.56 -17.78 -2.11
C THR A 67 9.21 -17.05 -3.29
N SER A 68 8.61 -17.13 -4.49
CA SER A 68 9.09 -16.43 -5.70
C SER A 68 8.19 -15.25 -6.13
N GLY A 69 7.17 -14.91 -5.34
CA GLY A 69 6.17 -13.88 -5.66
C GLY A 69 4.80 -14.46 -5.97
N PHE A 70 3.92 -13.65 -6.54
CA PHE A 70 2.58 -14.08 -6.91
C PHE A 70 2.60 -15.01 -8.13
N THR A 71 1.96 -16.17 -8.00
CA THR A 71 1.91 -17.21 -9.04
C THR A 71 0.46 -17.54 -9.36
N VAL A 72 0.15 -17.72 -10.65
CA VAL A 72 -1.17 -18.19 -11.10
C VAL A 72 -1.35 -19.65 -10.71
N VAL A 73 -2.42 -19.96 -10.00
CA VAL A 73 -2.80 -21.32 -9.59
C VAL A 73 -4.14 -21.77 -10.20
N HIS A 74 -4.91 -20.83 -10.72
CA HIS A 74 -6.14 -21.07 -11.48
C HIS A 74 -6.25 -20.04 -12.59
N GLN A 75 -6.43 -20.49 -13.82
CA GLN A 75 -6.65 -19.61 -14.96
C GLN A 75 -8.15 -19.40 -15.17
N GLY A 76 -8.61 -18.16 -15.06
CA GLY A 76 -9.98 -17.75 -15.33
C GLY A 76 -10.22 -17.32 -16.78
N ASP A 77 -11.46 -17.02 -17.10
CA ASP A 77 -11.92 -16.69 -18.47
C ASP A 77 -12.64 -15.34 -18.57
N ASN A 78 -12.84 -14.63 -17.46
CA ASN A 78 -13.54 -13.34 -17.45
C ASN A 78 -12.61 -12.11 -17.40
N GLY A 79 -11.30 -12.33 -17.42
CA GLY A 79 -10.27 -11.30 -17.37
C GLY A 79 -10.02 -10.68 -16.00
N PHE A 80 -10.84 -10.99 -14.99
CA PHE A 80 -10.57 -10.58 -13.60
C PHE A 80 -9.42 -11.39 -13.01
N VAL A 81 -8.67 -10.76 -12.10
CA VAL A 81 -7.60 -11.43 -11.35
C VAL A 81 -7.81 -11.18 -9.86
N CYS A 82 -7.96 -12.26 -9.08
CA CYS A 82 -8.10 -12.19 -7.64
C CYS A 82 -6.84 -12.70 -6.95
N MET A 83 -6.44 -12.03 -5.86
CA MET A 83 -5.31 -12.41 -5.04
C MET A 83 -5.47 -11.88 -3.61
N VAL A 84 -4.62 -12.32 -2.68
CA VAL A 84 -4.58 -11.78 -1.33
C VAL A 84 -3.35 -10.88 -1.19
N MET A 85 -3.55 -9.58 -1.11
CA MET A 85 -2.46 -8.65 -0.86
C MET A 85 -1.90 -8.83 0.55
N ARG A 86 -0.63 -8.51 0.71
CA ARG A 86 0.10 -8.45 1.98
C ARG A 86 0.43 -6.99 2.31
N GLY A 87 0.96 -6.71 3.49
CA GLY A 87 1.40 -5.37 3.86
C GLY A 87 2.33 -4.75 2.84
N PHE A 88 3.29 -5.50 2.35
CA PHE A 88 4.25 -5.03 1.34
C PHE A 88 3.64 -4.79 -0.07
N SER A 89 2.43 -5.20 -0.32
CA SER A 89 1.66 -4.85 -1.52
C SER A 89 0.61 -3.75 -1.28
N ALA A 90 0.63 -3.11 -0.11
CA ALA A 90 -0.28 -2.01 0.17
C ALA A 90 -0.10 -0.84 -0.82
N PRO A 91 -1.20 -0.17 -1.23
CA PRO A 91 -1.17 0.86 -2.26
C PRO A 91 -0.61 2.17 -1.70
N THR A 92 0.70 2.33 -1.73
CA THR A 92 1.32 3.61 -1.40
C THR A 92 2.36 3.96 -2.44
N TYR A 93 2.18 5.09 -3.09
CA TYR A 93 3.17 5.71 -3.97
C TYR A 93 3.98 6.76 -3.22
N THR A 94 3.33 7.46 -2.31
CA THR A 94 3.96 8.40 -1.40
C THR A 94 4.20 7.72 -0.06
N PRO A 95 5.41 7.79 0.51
CA PRO A 95 5.82 6.92 1.61
C PRO A 95 5.21 7.26 2.98
N ALA A 96 4.25 8.17 3.10
CA ALA A 96 4.02 8.83 4.40
C ALA A 96 3.16 8.04 5.39
N GLN A 97 2.11 7.31 4.98
CA GLN A 97 1.11 6.83 5.94
C GLN A 97 1.16 5.34 6.27
N PHE A 98 1.61 4.48 5.37
CA PHE A 98 1.57 3.02 5.56
C PHE A 98 2.95 2.36 5.58
N ARG A 99 4.01 3.11 5.91
CA ARG A 99 5.37 2.56 6.00
C ARG A 99 5.47 1.36 6.94
N ASP A 100 4.77 1.44 8.06
CA ASP A 100 4.78 0.37 9.06
C ASP A 100 4.02 -0.88 8.61
N LEU A 101 3.05 -0.74 7.69
CA LEU A 101 2.29 -1.86 7.14
C LEU A 101 3.08 -2.68 6.14
N VAL A 102 4.12 -2.13 5.51
CA VAL A 102 4.87 -2.82 4.44
C VAL A 102 5.38 -4.18 4.90
N TYR A 103 5.78 -4.28 6.16
CA TYR A 103 6.30 -5.51 6.75
C TYR A 103 5.41 -6.12 7.82
N ASP A 104 4.16 -5.68 7.94
CA ASP A 104 3.18 -6.34 8.81
C ASP A 104 2.73 -7.66 8.19
N SER A 105 3.21 -8.77 8.76
CA SER A 105 2.89 -10.12 8.28
C SER A 105 1.46 -10.54 8.54
N SER A 106 0.68 -9.79 9.33
CA SER A 106 -0.74 -10.07 9.61
C SER A 106 -1.69 -9.57 8.52
N VAL A 107 -1.24 -8.68 7.63
CA VAL A 107 -2.09 -8.14 6.55
C VAL A 107 -2.53 -9.25 5.61
N ARG A 108 -3.85 -9.33 5.43
CA ARG A 108 -4.54 -10.23 4.50
C ARG A 108 -5.67 -9.45 3.85
N ALA A 109 -5.41 -8.91 2.67
CA ALA A 109 -6.34 -8.03 1.96
C ALA A 109 -6.73 -8.65 0.61
N PRO A 110 -7.79 -9.48 0.57
CA PRO A 110 -8.27 -10.09 -0.66
C PRO A 110 -8.83 -9.02 -1.61
N ILE A 111 -8.41 -9.09 -2.86
CA ILE A 111 -8.76 -8.13 -3.90
C ILE A 111 -9.00 -8.85 -5.22
N CYS A 112 -9.99 -8.41 -5.98
CA CYS A 112 -10.23 -8.83 -7.36
C CYS A 112 -10.16 -7.62 -8.29
N PHE A 113 -9.11 -7.54 -9.08
CA PHE A 113 -8.92 -6.50 -10.10
C PHE A 113 -9.80 -6.75 -11.30
N ASP A 114 -10.43 -5.70 -11.83
CA ASP A 114 -11.09 -5.77 -13.13
C ASP A 114 -10.07 -6.00 -14.27
N PRO A 115 -10.50 -6.36 -15.49
CA PRO A 115 -9.56 -6.66 -16.58
C PRO A 115 -8.62 -5.51 -16.93
N LYS A 116 -9.02 -4.25 -16.70
CA LYS A 116 -8.16 -3.08 -16.93
C LYS A 116 -7.17 -2.92 -15.78
N ALA A 117 -7.63 -2.97 -14.53
CA ALA A 117 -6.75 -2.87 -13.37
C ALA A 117 -5.75 -4.04 -13.30
N ALA A 118 -6.15 -5.25 -13.72
CA ALA A 118 -5.25 -6.40 -13.83
C ALA A 118 -4.07 -6.14 -14.78
N LYS A 119 -4.25 -5.30 -15.81
CA LYS A 119 -3.20 -4.94 -16.76
C LYS A 119 -2.39 -3.72 -16.32
N GLU A 120 -3.05 -2.70 -15.77
CA GLU A 120 -2.43 -1.39 -15.55
C GLU A 120 -2.04 -1.13 -14.09
N VAL A 121 -2.70 -1.79 -13.15
CA VAL A 121 -2.52 -1.57 -11.71
C VAL A 121 -1.81 -2.73 -11.03
N MET A 122 -2.25 -3.96 -11.27
CA MET A 122 -1.69 -5.14 -10.60
C MET A 122 -0.15 -5.27 -10.77
N PRO A 123 0.48 -4.98 -11.93
CA PRO A 123 1.93 -5.05 -12.07
C PRO A 123 2.69 -4.17 -11.07
N TYR A 124 2.12 -3.04 -10.68
CA TYR A 124 2.66 -2.20 -9.61
C TYR A 124 2.70 -2.93 -8.26
N TYR A 125 1.63 -3.62 -7.88
CA TYR A 125 1.58 -4.40 -6.64
C TYR A 125 2.56 -5.58 -6.68
N GLU A 126 2.70 -6.24 -7.82
CA GLU A 126 3.66 -7.33 -7.99
C GLU A 126 5.11 -6.85 -7.87
N LEU A 127 5.44 -5.70 -8.46
CA LEU A 127 6.78 -5.11 -8.31
C LEU A 127 7.07 -4.72 -6.86
N ARG A 128 6.13 -4.09 -6.17
CA ARG A 128 6.28 -3.80 -4.73
C ARG A 128 6.54 -5.05 -3.92
N THR A 129 5.76 -6.11 -4.17
CA THR A 129 5.93 -7.39 -3.53
C THR A 129 7.34 -7.95 -3.76
N LYS A 130 7.82 -7.92 -5.00
CA LYS A 130 9.17 -8.37 -5.35
C LYS A 130 10.25 -7.59 -4.59
N LEU A 131 10.17 -6.27 -4.61
CA LEU A 131 11.13 -5.40 -3.92
C LEU A 131 11.12 -5.62 -2.40
N ALA A 132 9.95 -5.83 -1.80
CA ALA A 132 9.84 -6.14 -0.38
C ALA A 132 10.41 -7.53 -0.05
N MET A 133 10.22 -8.54 -0.91
CA MET A 133 10.84 -9.85 -0.77
C MET A 133 12.38 -9.78 -0.89
N GLU A 134 12.90 -8.80 -1.62
CA GLU A 134 14.34 -8.45 -1.66
C GLU A 134 14.79 -7.67 -0.41
N ARG A 135 13.91 -7.48 0.57
CA ARG A 135 14.14 -6.75 1.83
C ARG A 135 14.49 -5.28 1.65
N LYS A 136 13.95 -4.64 0.62
CA LYS A 136 14.07 -3.20 0.40
C LYS A 136 13.30 -2.42 1.46
N SER A 137 13.85 -1.30 1.90
CA SER A 137 13.12 -0.37 2.77
C SER A 137 11.88 0.21 2.04
N PRO A 138 10.89 0.73 2.77
CA PRO A 138 9.73 1.38 2.16
C PRO A 138 10.12 2.50 1.17
N ASP A 139 11.15 3.27 1.48
CA ASP A 139 11.66 4.32 0.60
C ASP A 139 12.28 3.75 -0.67
N GLU A 140 13.14 2.72 -0.57
CA GLU A 140 13.70 2.01 -1.73
C GLU A 140 12.64 1.35 -2.61
N ILE A 141 11.55 0.84 -1.99
CA ILE A 141 10.40 0.29 -2.74
C ILE A 141 9.74 1.41 -3.54
N THR A 142 9.47 2.56 -2.93
CA THR A 142 8.88 3.72 -3.61
C THR A 142 9.75 4.22 -4.75
N GLU A 143 11.05 4.41 -4.51
CA GLU A 143 12.02 4.82 -5.53
C GLU A 143 12.11 3.80 -6.68
N GLY A 144 12.13 2.51 -6.35
CA GLY A 144 12.15 1.43 -7.35
C GLY A 144 10.91 1.44 -8.25
N VAL A 145 9.72 1.67 -7.67
CA VAL A 145 8.48 1.79 -8.43
C VAL A 145 8.49 3.03 -9.32
N GLN A 146 8.88 4.20 -8.78
CA GLN A 146 8.97 5.44 -9.55
C GLN A 146 9.94 5.31 -10.73
N ALA A 147 11.10 4.69 -10.48
CA ALA A 147 12.09 4.43 -11.52
C ALA A 147 11.56 3.47 -12.60
N ALA A 148 10.79 2.43 -12.22
CA ALA A 148 10.17 1.50 -13.17
C ALA A 148 9.14 2.20 -14.08
N TYR A 149 8.34 3.10 -13.53
CA TYR A 149 7.44 3.93 -14.35
C TYR A 149 8.21 4.88 -15.28
N ALA A 150 9.25 5.53 -14.79
CA ALA A 150 10.07 6.44 -15.60
C ALA A 150 10.74 5.73 -16.78
N ARG A 151 11.11 4.45 -16.61
CA ARG A 151 11.69 3.62 -17.68
C ARG A 151 10.65 2.94 -18.58
N GLY A 152 9.34 3.08 -18.30
CA GLY A 152 8.28 2.42 -19.03
C GLY A 152 8.17 0.91 -18.80
N GLU A 153 8.75 0.39 -17.73
CA GLU A 153 8.66 -1.02 -17.33
C GLU A 153 7.30 -1.35 -16.72
N LEU A 154 6.64 -0.37 -16.13
CA LEU A 154 5.26 -0.48 -15.68
C LEU A 154 4.31 0.23 -16.64
N PRO A 155 3.13 -0.34 -16.90
CA PRO A 155 2.15 0.26 -17.80
C PRO A 155 1.64 1.58 -17.20
N LYS A 156 1.50 2.59 -18.06
CA LYS A 156 0.84 3.85 -17.68
C LYS A 156 -0.63 3.57 -17.39
N ARG A 157 -1.13 4.18 -16.33
CA ARG A 157 -2.56 4.15 -16.02
C ARG A 157 -3.29 5.12 -16.94
N ASP A 158 -4.22 4.59 -17.73
CA ASP A 158 -5.02 5.36 -18.67
C ASP A 158 -6.48 5.31 -18.28
N GLY A 159 -6.94 6.37 -17.61
CA GLY A 159 -8.31 6.50 -17.12
C GLY A 159 -8.64 5.62 -15.93
N VAL A 160 -9.93 5.41 -15.71
CA VAL A 160 -10.45 4.73 -14.52
C VAL A 160 -10.47 3.22 -14.72
N SER A 161 -10.10 2.51 -13.66
CA SER A 161 -10.28 1.07 -13.48
C SER A 161 -10.66 0.79 -12.02
N PHE A 162 -11.05 -0.43 -11.69
CA PHE A 162 -11.48 -0.73 -10.33
C PHE A 162 -11.07 -2.11 -9.83
N ALA A 163 -11.21 -2.32 -8.53
CA ALA A 163 -11.10 -3.61 -7.90
C ALA A 163 -12.13 -3.77 -6.80
N TYR A 164 -12.61 -4.99 -6.62
CA TYR A 164 -13.40 -5.36 -5.47
C TYR A 164 -12.48 -5.73 -4.30
N MET A 165 -12.77 -5.22 -3.11
CA MET A 165 -12.30 -5.72 -1.82
C MET A 165 -13.53 -6.10 -0.99
N TRP A 166 -14.21 -7.16 -1.41
CA TRP A 166 -15.55 -7.53 -1.02
C TRP A 166 -15.61 -8.39 0.25
N SER A 167 -14.48 -8.94 0.65
CA SER A 167 -14.41 -9.84 1.78
C SER A 167 -14.69 -9.15 3.11
N ALA A 168 -15.48 -9.81 3.98
CA ALA A 168 -15.58 -9.46 5.38
C ALA A 168 -14.36 -9.95 6.20
N ASP A 169 -13.56 -10.86 5.65
CA ASP A 169 -12.41 -11.47 6.34
C ASP A 169 -11.09 -10.73 6.05
N GLN A 170 -11.15 -9.53 5.50
CA GLN A 170 -9.94 -8.74 5.26
C GLN A 170 -9.38 -8.16 6.57
N ASN A 171 -8.06 -8.22 6.68
CA ASN A 171 -7.30 -7.62 7.77
C ASN A 171 -6.22 -6.71 7.19
N LEU A 172 -6.25 -5.44 7.53
CA LEU A 172 -5.31 -4.44 7.06
C LEU A 172 -4.15 -4.20 8.03
N GLY A 173 -3.88 -5.12 8.94
CA GLY A 173 -2.73 -5.10 9.84
C GLY A 173 -3.03 -4.54 11.22
N SER A 174 -2.00 -4.51 12.05
CA SER A 174 -2.09 -4.19 13.49
C SER A 174 -2.61 -2.79 13.81
N GLY A 175 -2.45 -1.84 12.89
CA GLY A 175 -2.89 -0.46 13.08
C GLY A 175 -4.35 -0.19 12.68
N ILE A 176 -4.95 -1.07 11.85
CA ILE A 176 -6.28 -0.87 11.27
C ILE A 176 -7.21 -2.03 11.65
N GLY A 177 -6.69 -3.27 11.65
CA GLY A 177 -7.45 -4.48 11.94
C GLY A 177 -8.40 -4.87 10.81
N HIS A 178 -9.58 -5.37 11.18
CA HIS A 178 -10.63 -5.68 10.23
C HIS A 178 -11.15 -4.43 9.55
N TRP A 179 -11.35 -4.53 8.24
CA TRP A 179 -11.88 -3.44 7.44
C TRP A 179 -13.17 -3.88 6.75
N HIS A 180 -14.07 -2.93 6.54
CA HIS A 180 -15.34 -3.22 5.87
C HIS A 180 -15.16 -3.50 4.38
N PRO A 181 -16.08 -4.25 3.76
CA PRO A 181 -16.14 -4.43 2.31
C PRO A 181 -16.23 -3.10 1.57
N HIS A 182 -15.49 -3.00 0.47
CA HIS A 182 -15.45 -1.78 -0.33
C HIS A 182 -15.05 -2.06 -1.78
N VAL A 183 -15.23 -1.07 -2.62
CA VAL A 183 -14.71 -1.04 -3.99
C VAL A 183 -13.62 0.03 -4.06
N MET A 184 -12.50 -0.32 -4.66
CA MET A 184 -11.42 0.61 -5.00
C MET A 184 -11.60 1.08 -6.45
N VAL A 185 -11.71 2.38 -6.64
CA VAL A 185 -11.69 3.00 -7.97
C VAL A 185 -10.33 3.66 -8.16
N PHE A 186 -9.53 3.12 -9.05
CA PHE A 186 -8.25 3.71 -9.44
C PHE A 186 -8.54 4.87 -10.40
N ALA A 187 -8.45 6.08 -9.87
CA ALA A 187 -8.82 7.31 -10.56
C ALA A 187 -7.60 8.27 -10.58
N PRO A 188 -6.72 8.16 -11.57
CA PRO A 188 -5.52 8.98 -11.64
C PRO A 188 -5.80 10.46 -11.46
N TYR A 189 -5.00 11.13 -10.63
CA TYR A 189 -5.05 12.55 -10.33
C TYR A 189 -6.30 13.05 -9.58
N TYR A 190 -7.18 12.14 -9.11
CA TYR A 190 -8.26 12.56 -8.22
C TYR A 190 -7.69 13.08 -6.90
N ASP A 191 -8.28 14.16 -6.42
CA ASP A 191 -7.99 14.71 -5.10
C ASP A 191 -9.23 14.63 -4.19
N ASN A 192 -9.04 14.94 -2.91
CA ASN A 192 -10.09 14.76 -1.92
C ASN A 192 -11.29 15.70 -2.14
N SER A 193 -11.11 16.86 -2.77
CA SER A 193 -12.19 17.79 -3.09
C SER A 193 -13.15 17.23 -4.13
N MET A 194 -12.67 16.40 -5.05
CA MET A 194 -13.46 15.77 -6.12
C MET A 194 -14.45 14.72 -5.60
N VAL A 195 -14.21 14.21 -4.38
CA VAL A 195 -15.11 13.26 -3.68
C VAL A 195 -15.81 13.87 -2.48
N GLY A 196 -15.78 15.20 -2.34
CA GLY A 196 -16.49 15.93 -1.29
C GLY A 196 -15.70 16.12 0.01
N GLY A 197 -14.39 15.90 0.03
CA GLY A 197 -13.52 16.17 1.19
C GLY A 197 -13.72 15.20 2.36
N ASN A 198 -14.22 13.98 2.10
CA ASN A 198 -14.49 13.00 3.14
C ASN A 198 -13.21 12.49 3.80
N THR A 199 -13.28 12.26 5.10
CA THR A 199 -12.15 11.71 5.88
C THR A 199 -12.07 10.20 5.73
N PHE A 200 -10.87 9.67 5.80
CA PHE A 200 -10.63 8.22 5.79
C PHE A 200 -11.40 7.52 6.93
N GLY A 201 -12.11 6.44 6.61
CA GLY A 201 -12.96 5.70 7.54
C GLY A 201 -14.42 6.16 7.58
N ALA A 202 -14.79 7.25 6.87
CA ALA A 202 -16.19 7.63 6.73
C ALA A 202 -16.97 6.61 5.88
N PRO A 203 -18.30 6.44 6.10
CA PRO A 203 -19.14 5.57 5.28
C PRO A 203 -19.53 6.22 3.94
N LEU A 204 -18.61 6.96 3.35
CA LEU A 204 -18.78 7.76 2.13
C LEU A 204 -17.57 7.51 1.21
N PRO A 205 -17.68 7.76 -0.11
CA PRO A 205 -16.52 7.75 -0.98
C PRO A 205 -15.42 8.68 -0.46
N GLN A 206 -14.20 8.17 -0.39
CA GLN A 206 -13.06 8.88 0.17
C GLN A 206 -11.79 8.53 -0.60
N LEU A 207 -10.86 9.47 -0.67
CA LEU A 207 -9.52 9.16 -1.18
C LEU A 207 -8.75 8.41 -0.09
N SER A 208 -8.09 7.32 -0.51
CA SER A 208 -6.97 6.78 0.23
C SER A 208 -5.74 7.67 0.00
N ASP A 209 -4.57 7.17 0.32
CA ASP A 209 -3.33 7.86 -0.02
C ASP A 209 -3.18 8.11 -1.53
N ASP A 210 -2.12 8.82 -1.86
CA ASP A 210 -1.76 9.13 -3.23
C ASP A 210 -2.72 10.10 -3.96
N ALA A 211 -3.54 10.86 -3.20
CA ALA A 211 -4.40 11.91 -3.75
C ALA A 211 -3.62 12.88 -4.65
N GLY A 212 -4.19 13.22 -5.81
CA GLY A 212 -3.57 14.11 -6.79
C GLY A 212 -2.40 13.49 -7.59
N THR A 213 -2.08 12.22 -7.37
CA THR A 213 -1.03 11.49 -8.10
C THR A 213 -1.63 10.54 -9.16
N PRO A 214 -0.80 9.96 -10.04
CA PRO A 214 -1.26 8.90 -10.95
C PRO A 214 -1.83 7.66 -10.22
N PHE A 215 -1.61 7.56 -8.91
CA PHE A 215 -1.97 6.41 -8.08
C PHE A 215 -3.15 6.65 -7.16
N ALA A 216 -3.84 7.77 -7.34
CA ALA A 216 -5.02 8.10 -6.54
C ALA A 216 -6.06 6.97 -6.57
N VAL A 217 -6.57 6.63 -5.41
CA VAL A 217 -7.58 5.59 -5.22
C VAL A 217 -8.75 6.14 -4.43
N VAL A 218 -9.93 6.06 -5.01
CA VAL A 218 -11.19 6.32 -4.31
C VAL A 218 -11.67 5.01 -3.70
N VAL A 219 -11.85 4.99 -2.39
CA VAL A 219 -12.45 3.88 -1.65
C VAL A 219 -13.94 4.16 -1.49
N ILE A 220 -14.77 3.23 -1.94
CA ILE A 220 -16.24 3.32 -1.82
C ILE A 220 -16.69 2.20 -0.89
N PRO A 221 -17.05 2.50 0.38
CA PRO A 221 -17.59 1.52 1.30
C PRO A 221 -18.87 0.90 0.78
N VAL A 222 -19.05 -0.40 1.02
CA VAL A 222 -20.26 -1.14 0.63
C VAL A 222 -20.92 -1.70 1.88
N ASP A 223 -22.20 -1.38 2.06
CA ASP A 223 -23.02 -1.98 3.12
C ASP A 223 -23.75 -3.23 2.61
N HIS A 224 -23.21 -4.40 2.94
CA HIS A 224 -23.82 -5.67 2.59
C HIS A 224 -25.23 -5.86 3.16
N ASN A 225 -25.58 -5.18 4.26
CA ASN A 225 -26.89 -5.32 4.89
C ASN A 225 -28.02 -4.73 4.03
N LEU A 226 -27.69 -3.80 3.14
CA LEU A 226 -28.69 -3.23 2.22
C LEU A 226 -29.21 -4.26 1.21
N PHE A 227 -28.39 -5.22 0.79
CA PHE A 227 -28.77 -6.24 -0.19
C PHE A 227 -29.62 -7.35 0.43
N VAL A 228 -29.30 -7.77 1.67
CA VAL A 228 -30.08 -8.81 2.39
C VAL A 228 -31.52 -8.36 2.66
N LYS A 229 -31.75 -7.06 2.88
CA LYS A 229 -33.10 -6.51 3.10
C LYS A 229 -33.94 -6.40 1.83
N ALA A 230 -33.29 -6.30 0.66
CA ALA A 230 -34.01 -6.22 -0.63
C ALA A 230 -34.57 -7.58 -1.08
N GLU A 231 -33.91 -8.69 -0.71
CA GLU A 231 -34.36 -10.04 -1.03
C GLU A 231 -35.49 -10.55 -0.12
N ALA A 232 -35.71 -9.90 1.02
CA ALA A 232 -36.74 -10.25 2.01
C ALA A 232 -38.12 -9.59 1.75
N LYS A 233 -38.33 -8.96 0.62
CA LYS A 233 -39.61 -8.36 0.15
C LYS A 233 -40.12 -9.10 -1.07
#